data_690cc7bc4579c4186239613cc8a45d02
#
_entry.id   690cc7bc4579c4186239613cc8a45d02
#
_cell.length_a   1.000
_cell.length_b   1.000
_cell.length_c   1.000
_cell.angle_alpha   90.00
_cell.angle_beta   90.00
_cell.angle_gamma   90.00
#
_symmetry.space_group_name_H-M   'P 1'
#
loop_
_entity.id
_entity.type
_entity.pdbx_description
1 polymer ?
#
loop_
_entity_poly.entity_id
_entity_poly.type
_entity_poly.pdbx_seq_one_letter_code
_entity_poly.pdbx_strand_id
1 'polypeptide(L)'
;MRKAISYWSFPGGLEGTADIKECLVEAKRLGYEGVELGVYYQGTINTESTKEDMQQILRDAEEIGIEISGLASVEFWGTNFTSQKPEDVERGRTLIEKMLELGSYLNLDGVLVIPGAVDIFFDPAAPVVPYDVAYNKCLEGIRSLVPVAEKYKVSIAIENVWNKLFLSPIELKKFIDEIGSEYVGVYFDIGNAMQNGYPEHWIRILGDRIKKVHFKDYRRSAGADAGFVDLLEGDVNWPEVIAALEEVGYRGWATAEMIPLYQHYPEVRLANTSRALDKILANRGGGK
;
A
#
# COMPACT_ATOMS: atom_id res chain seq x y z
N MET A 1 -4.36 -16.14 3.13
CA MET A 1 -3.78 -15.00 2.39
C MET A 1 -3.02 -15.51 1.19
N ARG A 2 -2.92 -14.75 0.13
CA ARG A 2 -2.23 -15.05 -1.13
C ARG A 2 -0.99 -14.17 -1.26
N LYS A 3 0.07 -14.69 -1.85
CA LYS A 3 1.37 -14.03 -1.94
C LYS A 3 1.43 -13.06 -3.11
N ALA A 4 1.71 -11.76 -2.83
CA ALA A 4 1.89 -10.74 -3.85
C ALA A 4 3.18 -9.92 -3.61
N ILE A 5 3.58 -9.16 -4.63
CA ILE A 5 4.73 -8.25 -4.60
C ILE A 5 4.31 -6.89 -5.17
N SER A 6 4.77 -5.81 -4.55
CA SER A 6 4.59 -4.47 -5.11
C SER A 6 5.52 -4.24 -6.30
N TYR A 7 5.00 -3.63 -7.34
CA TYR A 7 5.74 -3.19 -8.52
C TYR A 7 6.95 -2.30 -8.16
N TRP A 8 6.86 -1.57 -7.05
CA TRP A 8 7.97 -0.75 -6.53
C TRP A 8 9.18 -1.58 -6.12
N SER A 9 9.01 -2.89 -5.93
CA SER A 9 10.11 -3.80 -5.59
C SER A 9 10.94 -4.23 -6.82
N PHE A 10 10.54 -3.83 -8.04
CA PHE A 10 11.28 -4.08 -9.27
C PHE A 10 12.13 -2.87 -9.67
N PRO A 11 13.29 -3.07 -10.33
CA PRO A 11 14.06 -1.96 -10.92
C PRO A 11 13.21 -1.13 -11.87
N GLY A 12 13.20 0.18 -11.69
CA GLY A 12 12.34 1.10 -12.44
C GLY A 12 10.88 1.12 -12.00
N GLY A 13 10.50 0.29 -11.04
CA GLY A 13 9.13 0.24 -10.52
C GLY A 13 8.74 1.49 -9.76
N LEU A 14 9.60 1.99 -8.88
CA LEU A 14 9.33 3.21 -8.12
C LEU A 14 9.20 4.45 -9.01
N GLU A 15 9.97 4.50 -10.10
CA GLU A 15 9.94 5.54 -11.12
C GLU A 15 8.82 5.37 -12.15
N GLY A 16 8.09 4.25 -12.11
CA GLY A 16 7.01 3.94 -13.04
C GLY A 16 7.47 3.62 -14.47
N THR A 17 8.72 3.17 -14.65
CA THR A 17 9.34 2.93 -15.97
C THR A 17 9.58 1.46 -16.29
N ALA A 18 9.45 0.56 -15.32
CA ALA A 18 9.60 -0.88 -15.55
C ALA A 18 8.50 -1.41 -16.51
N ASP A 19 8.83 -2.36 -17.36
CA ASP A 19 7.83 -3.02 -18.20
C ASP A 19 6.93 -3.90 -17.34
N ILE A 20 5.61 -3.65 -17.39
CA ILE A 20 4.64 -4.35 -16.56
C ILE A 20 4.62 -5.84 -16.88
N LYS A 21 4.62 -6.20 -18.17
CA LYS A 21 4.56 -7.60 -18.57
C LYS A 21 5.80 -8.37 -18.12
N GLU A 22 6.98 -7.77 -18.21
CA GLU A 22 8.22 -8.37 -17.70
C GLU A 22 8.17 -8.55 -16.18
N CYS A 23 7.64 -7.55 -15.44
CA CYS A 23 7.45 -7.68 -13.98
C CYS A 23 6.47 -8.81 -13.62
N LEU A 24 5.36 -8.96 -14.36
CA LEU A 24 4.40 -10.05 -14.15
C LEU A 24 5.03 -11.43 -14.41
N VAL A 25 5.79 -11.57 -15.50
CA VAL A 25 6.51 -12.82 -15.84
C VAL A 25 7.51 -13.18 -14.74
N GLU A 26 8.31 -12.22 -14.30
CA GLU A 26 9.31 -12.46 -13.26
C GLU A 26 8.66 -12.79 -11.90
N ALA A 27 7.60 -12.06 -11.51
CA ALA A 27 6.85 -12.37 -10.31
C ALA A 27 6.30 -13.81 -10.34
N LYS A 28 5.69 -14.20 -11.46
CA LYS A 28 5.19 -15.57 -11.65
C LYS A 28 6.29 -16.60 -11.55
N ARG A 29 7.42 -16.38 -12.21
CA ARG A 29 8.61 -17.27 -12.18
C ARG A 29 9.11 -17.47 -10.75
N LEU A 30 9.05 -16.43 -9.92
CA LEU A 30 9.45 -16.46 -8.51
C LEU A 30 8.38 -17.01 -7.57
N GLY A 31 7.21 -17.40 -8.09
CA GLY A 31 6.14 -18.03 -7.32
C GLY A 31 5.20 -17.05 -6.62
N TYR A 32 5.17 -15.78 -7.00
CA TYR A 32 4.11 -14.87 -6.58
C TYR A 32 2.79 -15.20 -7.30
N GLU A 33 1.70 -14.92 -6.63
CA GLU A 33 0.34 -15.12 -7.13
C GLU A 33 -0.27 -13.81 -7.65
N GLY A 34 0.28 -12.67 -7.23
CA GLY A 34 -0.19 -11.35 -7.64
C GLY A 34 0.91 -10.29 -7.65
N VAL A 35 0.64 -9.21 -8.39
CA VAL A 35 1.45 -7.99 -8.42
C VAL A 35 0.55 -6.79 -8.14
N GLU A 36 0.96 -5.92 -7.21
CA GLU A 36 0.39 -4.60 -7.03
C GLU A 36 1.09 -3.62 -7.97
N LEU A 37 0.34 -2.88 -8.78
CA LEU A 37 0.89 -1.97 -9.79
C LEU A 37 0.97 -0.54 -9.27
N GLY A 38 1.86 0.25 -9.88
CA GLY A 38 2.01 1.67 -9.61
C GLY A 38 1.23 2.55 -10.58
N VAL A 39 0.62 3.64 -10.08
CA VAL A 39 -0.01 4.70 -10.90
C VAL A 39 0.74 6.00 -10.68
N TYR A 40 1.05 6.70 -11.77
CA TYR A 40 1.90 7.88 -11.76
C TYR A 40 1.27 9.04 -12.54
N TYR A 41 1.83 10.24 -12.42
CA TYR A 41 1.50 11.31 -13.38
C TYR A 41 2.15 11.07 -14.73
N GLN A 42 3.34 10.47 -14.73
CA GLN A 42 4.06 10.05 -15.94
C GLN A 42 4.66 8.67 -15.66
N GLY A 43 4.29 7.67 -16.42
CA GLY A 43 4.75 6.29 -16.22
C GLY A 43 3.95 5.32 -17.07
N THR A 44 4.20 4.02 -16.88
CA THR A 44 3.54 2.94 -17.62
C THR A 44 2.03 2.87 -17.38
N ILE A 45 1.58 3.15 -16.16
CA ILE A 45 0.19 3.46 -15.85
C ILE A 45 0.14 4.88 -15.30
N ASN A 46 -0.70 5.71 -15.88
CA ASN A 46 -0.77 7.14 -15.53
C ASN A 46 -2.21 7.67 -15.57
N THR A 47 -2.37 8.96 -15.32
CA THR A 47 -3.68 9.61 -15.28
C THR A 47 -4.41 9.63 -16.63
N GLU A 48 -3.71 9.38 -17.74
CA GLU A 48 -4.29 9.28 -19.10
C GLU A 48 -4.61 7.83 -19.51
N SER A 49 -4.19 6.85 -18.69
CA SER A 49 -4.43 5.42 -18.98
C SER A 49 -5.92 5.13 -19.13
N THR A 50 -6.25 4.29 -20.09
CA THR A 50 -7.62 3.99 -20.51
C THR A 50 -8.10 2.65 -19.99
N LYS A 51 -9.39 2.37 -20.20
CA LYS A 51 -9.96 1.04 -19.94
C LYS A 51 -9.30 -0.03 -20.79
N GLU A 52 -9.00 0.29 -22.03
CA GLU A 52 -8.35 -0.60 -22.99
C GLU A 52 -6.95 -1.00 -22.52
N ASP A 53 -6.19 -0.05 -21.94
CA ASP A 53 -4.87 -0.32 -21.36
C ASP A 53 -5.00 -1.30 -20.18
N MET A 54 -5.95 -1.08 -19.28
CA MET A 54 -6.19 -1.98 -18.14
C MET A 54 -6.63 -3.37 -18.60
N GLN A 55 -7.45 -3.45 -19.64
CA GLN A 55 -7.85 -4.72 -20.21
C GLN A 55 -6.67 -5.45 -20.88
N GLN A 56 -5.71 -4.72 -21.44
CA GLN A 56 -4.50 -5.35 -21.97
C GLN A 56 -3.66 -5.95 -20.85
N ILE A 57 -3.48 -5.21 -19.74
CA ILE A 57 -2.78 -5.72 -18.54
C ILE A 57 -3.47 -6.98 -18.00
N LEU A 58 -4.80 -7.01 -17.95
CA LEU A 58 -5.53 -8.19 -17.51
C LEU A 58 -5.32 -9.39 -18.43
N ARG A 59 -5.33 -9.19 -19.77
CA ARG A 59 -5.03 -10.27 -20.72
C ARG A 59 -3.61 -10.82 -20.54
N ASP A 60 -2.63 -9.94 -20.38
CA ASP A 60 -1.25 -10.34 -20.15
C ASP A 60 -1.10 -11.11 -18.82
N ALA A 61 -1.77 -10.65 -17.76
CA ALA A 61 -1.77 -11.32 -16.46
C ALA A 61 -2.43 -12.71 -16.53
N GLU A 62 -3.55 -12.84 -17.25
CA GLU A 62 -4.25 -14.12 -17.47
C GLU A 62 -3.38 -15.09 -18.27
N GLU A 63 -2.73 -14.63 -19.36
CA GLU A 63 -1.81 -15.44 -20.16
C GLU A 63 -0.64 -15.99 -19.34
N ILE A 64 -0.09 -15.16 -18.44
CA ILE A 64 1.01 -15.52 -17.54
C ILE A 64 0.51 -16.39 -16.38
N GLY A 65 -0.75 -16.31 -16.02
CA GLY A 65 -1.37 -17.00 -14.89
C GLY A 65 -1.03 -16.36 -13.54
N ILE A 66 -1.03 -15.03 -13.49
CA ILE A 66 -0.83 -14.19 -12.29
C ILE A 66 -1.99 -13.19 -12.19
N GLU A 67 -2.24 -12.62 -11.01
CA GLU A 67 -3.31 -11.64 -10.81
C GLU A 67 -2.76 -10.24 -10.50
N ILE A 68 -3.58 -9.22 -10.74
CA ILE A 68 -3.29 -7.86 -10.26
C ILE A 68 -3.89 -7.75 -8.85
N SER A 69 -3.05 -7.46 -7.86
CA SER A 69 -3.47 -7.47 -6.44
C SER A 69 -3.91 -6.12 -5.90
N GLY A 70 -3.51 -5.02 -6.53
CA GLY A 70 -3.81 -3.67 -6.08
C GLY A 70 -3.23 -2.59 -6.98
N LEU A 71 -3.56 -1.34 -6.65
CA LEU A 71 -2.93 -0.14 -7.20
C LEU A 71 -2.42 0.74 -6.05
N ALA A 72 -1.23 1.31 -6.23
CA ALA A 72 -0.61 2.26 -5.29
C ALA A 72 -0.01 3.45 -6.05
N SER A 73 0.28 4.57 -5.37
CA SER A 73 0.95 5.71 -6.00
C SER A 73 1.90 6.42 -5.04
N VAL A 74 3.11 6.71 -5.52
CA VAL A 74 4.10 7.54 -4.81
C VAL A 74 3.79 9.04 -4.94
N GLU A 75 2.94 9.43 -5.86
CA GLU A 75 2.61 10.83 -6.15
C GLU A 75 1.93 11.54 -4.98
N PHE A 76 1.32 10.78 -4.06
CA PHE A 76 0.69 11.32 -2.86
C PHE A 76 1.66 12.03 -1.92
N TRP A 77 2.95 11.81 -2.03
CA TRP A 77 3.94 12.58 -1.27
C TRP A 77 4.04 14.03 -1.72
N GLY A 78 3.83 14.30 -3.00
CA GLY A 78 3.82 15.66 -3.58
C GLY A 78 2.43 16.28 -3.70
N THR A 79 1.38 15.46 -3.85
CA THR A 79 0.01 15.90 -4.14
C THR A 79 -1.00 15.19 -3.24
N ASN A 80 -1.53 15.92 -2.27
CA ASN A 80 -2.46 15.39 -1.27
C ASN A 80 -3.30 16.51 -0.64
N PHE A 81 -4.24 16.17 0.23
CA PHE A 81 -5.16 17.16 0.83
C PHE A 81 -4.50 18.14 1.80
N THR A 82 -3.28 17.88 2.27
CA THR A 82 -2.55 18.79 3.16
C THR A 82 -1.60 19.73 2.42
N SER A 83 -1.46 19.58 1.10
CA SER A 83 -0.63 20.46 0.28
C SER A 83 -1.04 21.92 0.45
N GLN A 84 -0.04 22.82 0.42
CA GLN A 84 -0.29 24.26 0.55
C GLN A 84 -0.76 24.89 -0.76
N LYS A 85 -0.51 24.24 -1.88
CA LYS A 85 -0.91 24.70 -3.21
C LYS A 85 -2.25 24.06 -3.60
N PRO A 86 -3.27 24.86 -3.89
CA PRO A 86 -4.58 24.34 -4.30
C PRO A 86 -4.51 23.40 -5.52
N GLU A 87 -3.61 23.69 -6.46
CA GLU A 87 -3.38 22.84 -7.63
C GLU A 87 -2.87 21.44 -7.27
N ASP A 88 -2.02 21.30 -6.26
CA ASP A 88 -1.52 19.99 -5.81
C ASP A 88 -2.61 19.21 -5.03
N VAL A 89 -3.49 19.93 -4.32
CA VAL A 89 -4.68 19.31 -3.70
C VAL A 89 -5.61 18.73 -4.76
N GLU A 90 -5.89 19.49 -5.82
CA GLU A 90 -6.78 19.05 -6.90
C GLU A 90 -6.15 17.91 -7.72
N ARG A 91 -4.84 17.96 -7.98
CA ARG A 91 -4.12 16.87 -8.63
C ARG A 91 -4.19 15.58 -7.81
N GLY A 92 -3.99 15.64 -6.49
CA GLY A 92 -4.12 14.50 -5.60
C GLY A 92 -5.55 13.92 -5.60
N ARG A 93 -6.57 14.78 -5.58
CA ARG A 93 -7.98 14.39 -5.72
C ARG A 93 -8.22 13.64 -7.03
N THR A 94 -7.85 14.23 -8.15
CA THR A 94 -7.99 13.65 -9.49
C THR A 94 -7.25 12.31 -9.63
N LEU A 95 -6.08 12.20 -8.99
CA LEU A 95 -5.33 10.94 -8.98
C LEU A 95 -6.11 9.84 -8.25
N ILE A 96 -6.69 10.13 -7.07
CA ILE A 96 -7.50 9.15 -6.34
C ILE A 96 -8.72 8.73 -7.18
N GLU A 97 -9.44 9.68 -7.77
CA GLU A 97 -10.58 9.40 -8.65
C GLU A 97 -10.16 8.48 -9.83
N LYS A 98 -9.01 8.78 -10.44
CA LYS A 98 -8.47 7.97 -11.53
C LYS A 98 -8.07 6.57 -11.06
N MET A 99 -7.43 6.43 -9.90
CA MET A 99 -7.07 5.14 -9.35
C MET A 99 -8.31 4.28 -9.04
N LEU A 100 -9.39 4.89 -8.55
CA LEU A 100 -10.67 4.18 -8.34
C LEU A 100 -11.27 3.71 -9.68
N GLU A 101 -11.23 4.55 -10.71
CA GLU A 101 -11.66 4.20 -12.07
C GLU A 101 -10.84 3.02 -12.63
N LEU A 102 -9.50 3.16 -12.65
CA LEU A 102 -8.58 2.12 -13.14
C LEU A 102 -8.71 0.82 -12.32
N GLY A 103 -8.84 0.95 -10.99
CA GLY A 103 -9.10 -0.18 -10.10
C GLY A 103 -10.36 -0.95 -10.47
N SER A 104 -11.43 -0.25 -10.85
CA SER A 104 -12.66 -0.88 -11.31
C SER A 104 -12.48 -1.68 -12.62
N TYR A 105 -11.64 -1.17 -13.54
CA TYR A 105 -11.32 -1.87 -14.79
C TYR A 105 -10.45 -3.11 -14.58
N LEU A 106 -9.64 -3.11 -13.51
CA LEU A 106 -8.80 -4.24 -13.08
C LEU A 106 -9.52 -5.20 -12.12
N ASN A 107 -10.79 -4.97 -11.82
CA ASN A 107 -11.61 -5.75 -10.87
C ASN A 107 -11.02 -5.76 -9.44
N LEU A 108 -10.40 -4.67 -9.01
CA LEU A 108 -9.84 -4.54 -7.67
C LEU A 108 -10.90 -4.18 -6.63
N ASP A 109 -10.66 -4.60 -5.40
CA ASP A 109 -11.49 -4.29 -4.23
C ASP A 109 -11.06 -3.01 -3.50
N GLY A 110 -9.84 -2.50 -3.77
CA GLY A 110 -9.32 -1.27 -3.16
C GLY A 110 -7.98 -0.83 -3.74
N VAL A 111 -7.68 0.46 -3.52
CA VAL A 111 -6.44 1.14 -3.93
C VAL A 111 -5.78 1.82 -2.74
N LEU A 112 -4.45 1.88 -2.72
CA LEU A 112 -3.69 2.56 -1.67
C LEU A 112 -3.78 4.08 -1.83
N VAL A 113 -4.08 4.78 -0.72
CA VAL A 113 -4.14 6.24 -0.67
C VAL A 113 -3.42 6.77 0.57
N ILE A 114 -2.54 7.75 0.36
CA ILE A 114 -1.98 8.60 1.43
C ILE A 114 -2.71 9.96 1.33
N PRO A 115 -3.68 10.24 2.21
CA PRO A 115 -4.55 11.41 2.05
C PRO A 115 -3.86 12.75 2.34
N GLY A 116 -2.74 12.70 3.08
CA GLY A 116 -1.97 13.88 3.46
C GLY A 116 -0.86 13.56 4.44
N ALA A 117 -0.15 14.60 4.85
CA ALA A 117 0.96 14.51 5.78
C ALA A 117 0.97 15.69 6.75
N VAL A 118 1.44 15.47 7.97
CA VAL A 118 1.91 16.52 8.89
C VAL A 118 3.33 16.90 8.51
N ASP A 119 4.15 15.91 8.13
CA ASP A 119 5.55 16.05 7.80
C ASP A 119 5.94 15.01 6.73
N ILE A 120 6.89 15.35 5.89
CA ILE A 120 7.49 14.43 4.90
C ILE A 120 8.91 14.16 5.34
N PHE A 121 9.15 13.01 5.98
CA PHE A 121 10.40 12.70 6.69
C PHE A 121 11.66 12.73 5.82
N PHE A 122 11.54 12.54 4.53
CA PHE A 122 12.64 12.52 3.55
C PHE A 122 12.79 13.85 2.77
N ASP A 123 11.87 14.80 2.96
CA ASP A 123 11.96 16.16 2.39
C ASP A 123 11.95 17.22 3.50
N PRO A 124 13.13 17.60 4.00
CA PRO A 124 13.23 18.61 5.06
C PRO A 124 12.79 20.02 4.63
N ALA A 125 12.57 20.26 3.34
CA ALA A 125 12.04 21.52 2.83
C ALA A 125 10.50 21.52 2.78
N ALA A 126 9.86 20.36 2.94
CA ALA A 126 8.41 20.28 2.99
C ALA A 126 7.85 21.04 4.20
N PRO A 127 6.75 21.79 4.04
CA PRO A 127 6.15 22.51 5.14
C PRO A 127 5.51 21.56 6.14
N VAL A 128 5.73 21.81 7.43
CA VAL A 128 5.02 21.11 8.50
C VAL A 128 3.61 21.67 8.61
N VAL A 129 2.60 20.80 8.52
CA VAL A 129 1.19 21.14 8.66
C VAL A 129 0.73 20.89 10.09
N PRO A 130 0.03 21.82 10.78
CA PRO A 130 -0.52 21.54 12.11
C PRO A 130 -1.37 20.27 12.10
N TYR A 131 -1.24 19.45 13.13
CA TYR A 131 -1.80 18.09 13.17
C TYR A 131 -3.32 18.07 12.97
N ASP A 132 -4.03 18.94 13.69
CA ASP A 132 -5.49 19.08 13.60
C ASP A 132 -5.95 19.59 12.23
N VAL A 133 -5.17 20.47 11.60
CA VAL A 133 -5.42 20.95 10.24
C VAL A 133 -5.25 19.81 9.24
N ALA A 134 -4.17 19.02 9.37
CA ALA A 134 -3.91 17.86 8.50
C ALA A 134 -5.03 16.84 8.64
N TYR A 135 -5.42 16.49 9.87
CA TYR A 135 -6.50 15.54 10.15
C TYR A 135 -7.82 15.98 9.48
N ASN A 136 -8.24 17.23 9.72
CA ASN A 136 -9.50 17.73 9.21
C ASN A 136 -9.51 17.82 7.67
N LYS A 137 -8.44 18.32 7.06
CA LYS A 137 -8.31 18.36 5.59
C LYS A 137 -8.38 16.96 4.95
N CYS A 138 -7.71 15.98 5.54
CA CYS A 138 -7.78 14.61 5.08
C CYS A 138 -9.19 14.03 5.24
N LEU A 139 -9.85 14.28 6.37
CA LEU A 139 -11.21 13.82 6.64
C LEU A 139 -12.21 14.37 5.62
N GLU A 140 -12.19 15.68 5.39
CA GLU A 140 -13.05 16.35 4.40
C GLU A 140 -12.75 15.88 2.98
N GLY A 141 -11.45 15.77 2.63
CA GLY A 141 -11.00 15.32 1.33
C GLY A 141 -11.47 13.90 1.01
N ILE A 142 -11.25 12.95 1.92
CA ILE A 142 -11.69 11.55 1.72
C ILE A 142 -13.22 11.44 1.69
N ARG A 143 -13.94 12.14 2.59
CA ARG A 143 -15.42 12.16 2.56
C ARG A 143 -15.96 12.61 1.21
N SER A 144 -15.36 13.60 0.59
CA SER A 144 -15.79 14.11 -0.72
C SER A 144 -15.62 13.09 -1.85
N LEU A 145 -14.75 12.07 -1.67
CA LEU A 145 -14.49 11.01 -2.65
C LEU A 145 -15.32 9.73 -2.42
N VAL A 146 -16.03 9.63 -1.29
CA VAL A 146 -16.87 8.46 -1.00
C VAL A 146 -17.85 8.15 -2.15
N PRO A 147 -18.59 9.12 -2.73
CA PRO A 147 -19.49 8.82 -3.85
C PRO A 147 -18.78 8.25 -5.09
N VAL A 148 -17.50 8.61 -5.30
CA VAL A 148 -16.70 8.07 -6.41
C VAL A 148 -16.29 6.62 -6.12
N ALA A 149 -15.86 6.33 -4.90
CA ALA A 149 -15.53 4.97 -4.45
C ALA A 149 -16.75 4.03 -4.56
N GLU A 150 -17.92 4.50 -4.12
CA GLU A 150 -19.19 3.78 -4.22
C GLU A 150 -19.60 3.51 -5.69
N LYS A 151 -19.44 4.52 -6.56
CA LYS A 151 -19.72 4.41 -8.01
C LYS A 151 -18.89 3.31 -8.65
N TYR A 152 -17.59 3.26 -8.35
CA TYR A 152 -16.68 2.29 -8.94
C TYR A 152 -16.61 0.98 -8.15
N LYS A 153 -17.17 0.90 -6.95
CA LYS A 153 -17.11 -0.25 -6.03
C LYS A 153 -15.68 -0.65 -5.69
N VAL A 154 -14.81 0.33 -5.56
CA VAL A 154 -13.40 0.17 -5.20
C VAL A 154 -13.13 0.97 -3.94
N SER A 155 -12.54 0.34 -2.93
CA SER A 155 -12.29 1.01 -1.64
C SER A 155 -11.09 1.95 -1.71
N ILE A 156 -11.21 3.11 -1.06
CA ILE A 156 -10.09 3.95 -0.68
C ILE A 156 -9.46 3.33 0.56
N ALA A 157 -8.29 2.72 0.42
CA ALA A 157 -7.57 2.10 1.51
C ALA A 157 -6.42 3.01 1.98
N ILE A 158 -6.57 3.58 3.18
CA ILE A 158 -5.64 4.59 3.72
C ILE A 158 -4.46 3.89 4.37
N GLU A 159 -3.24 4.26 3.95
CA GLU A 159 -2.02 3.69 4.50
C GLU A 159 -1.56 4.39 5.78
N ASN A 160 -1.16 3.61 6.78
CA ASN A 160 -0.37 4.06 7.91
C ASN A 160 1.09 4.19 7.46
N VAL A 161 1.50 5.41 7.17
CA VAL A 161 2.85 5.71 6.67
C VAL A 161 3.55 6.74 7.56
N TRP A 162 4.86 6.93 7.41
CA TRP A 162 5.65 7.84 8.26
C TRP A 162 5.50 9.32 7.87
N ASN A 163 4.29 9.81 7.91
CA ASN A 163 3.89 11.18 7.61
C ASN A 163 3.48 11.98 8.86
N LYS A 164 3.71 11.41 10.05
CA LYS A 164 3.28 11.96 11.36
C LYS A 164 1.77 12.19 11.49
N LEU A 165 0.97 11.57 10.64
CA LEU A 165 -0.49 11.50 10.75
C LEU A 165 -0.87 10.06 11.14
N PHE A 166 -1.95 9.88 11.91
CA PHE A 166 -2.41 8.57 12.40
C PHE A 166 -1.34 7.84 13.24
N LEU A 167 -0.90 8.47 14.32
CA LEU A 167 0.16 7.96 15.18
C LEU A 167 -0.26 6.75 16.03
N SER A 168 -1.53 6.40 16.08
CA SER A 168 -2.04 5.24 16.80
C SER A 168 -3.16 4.52 16.02
N PRO A 169 -3.36 3.21 16.27
CA PRO A 169 -4.45 2.47 15.64
C PRO A 169 -5.84 2.95 16.09
N ILE A 170 -5.95 3.50 17.30
CA ILE A 170 -7.20 4.05 17.84
C ILE A 170 -7.62 5.29 17.04
N GLU A 171 -6.66 6.14 16.72
CA GLU A 171 -6.89 7.34 15.92
C GLU A 171 -7.26 7.02 14.48
N LEU A 172 -6.50 6.13 13.82
CA LEU A 172 -6.80 5.68 12.46
C LEU A 172 -8.17 5.00 12.40
N LYS A 173 -8.48 4.14 13.37
CA LYS A 173 -9.81 3.54 13.51
C LYS A 173 -10.90 4.60 13.60
N LYS A 174 -10.71 5.59 14.48
CA LYS A 174 -11.68 6.69 14.66
C LYS A 174 -11.87 7.46 13.35
N PHE A 175 -10.80 7.76 12.62
CA PHE A 175 -10.85 8.44 11.34
C PHE A 175 -11.70 7.67 10.31
N ILE A 176 -11.48 6.36 10.17
CA ILE A 176 -12.26 5.51 9.27
C ILE A 176 -13.74 5.47 9.69
N ASP A 177 -14.00 5.26 10.98
CA ASP A 177 -15.38 5.19 11.53
C ASP A 177 -16.12 6.52 11.34
N GLU A 178 -15.42 7.64 11.45
CA GLU A 178 -15.99 8.98 11.26
C GLU A 178 -16.37 9.28 9.80
N ILE A 179 -15.70 8.66 8.83
CA ILE A 179 -16.10 8.72 7.41
C ILE A 179 -17.37 7.91 7.19
N GLY A 180 -17.48 6.73 7.78
CA GLY A 180 -18.71 5.94 7.83
C GLY A 180 -19.13 5.29 6.52
N SER A 181 -18.20 4.98 5.61
CA SER A 181 -18.47 4.27 4.34
C SER A 181 -17.75 2.92 4.30
N GLU A 182 -18.43 1.90 3.79
CA GLU A 182 -17.84 0.58 3.55
C GLU A 182 -16.73 0.62 2.48
N TYR A 183 -16.71 1.64 1.63
CA TYR A 183 -15.68 1.87 0.61
C TYR A 183 -14.49 2.70 1.10
N VAL A 184 -14.35 2.87 2.42
CA VAL A 184 -13.16 3.48 3.03
C VAL A 184 -12.64 2.55 4.11
N GLY A 185 -11.34 2.26 4.07
CA GLY A 185 -10.69 1.39 5.05
C GLY A 185 -9.21 1.63 5.12
N VAL A 186 -8.49 0.65 5.61
CA VAL A 186 -7.05 0.74 5.87
C VAL A 186 -6.27 -0.13 4.91
N TYR A 187 -5.24 0.44 4.30
CA TYR A 187 -4.11 -0.29 3.74
C TYR A 187 -3.07 -0.42 4.82
N PHE A 188 -3.02 -1.54 5.51
CA PHE A 188 -2.18 -1.68 6.69
C PHE A 188 -0.75 -2.09 6.32
N ASP A 189 0.23 -1.20 6.56
CA ASP A 189 1.65 -1.54 6.43
C ASP A 189 2.20 -1.99 7.79
N ILE A 190 2.67 -3.24 7.83
CA ILE A 190 3.20 -3.91 9.01
C ILE A 190 4.50 -3.25 9.47
N GLY A 191 5.41 -2.97 8.53
CA GLY A 191 6.71 -2.37 8.84
C GLY A 191 6.59 -0.94 9.33
N ASN A 192 5.70 -0.15 8.71
CA ASN A 192 5.45 1.23 9.13
C ASN A 192 4.91 1.31 10.56
N ALA A 193 4.08 0.34 10.97
CA ALA A 193 3.54 0.29 12.33
C ALA A 193 4.60 0.03 13.41
N MET A 194 5.76 -0.54 13.05
CA MET A 194 6.86 -0.85 13.97
C MET A 194 7.47 0.38 14.64
N GLN A 195 7.36 1.55 14.01
CA GLN A 195 7.86 2.80 14.58
C GLN A 195 7.06 3.21 15.82
N ASN A 196 5.73 3.08 15.77
CA ASN A 196 4.80 3.61 16.78
C ASN A 196 4.18 2.54 17.67
N GLY A 197 4.47 1.25 17.43
CA GLY A 197 3.83 0.20 18.22
C GLY A 197 4.16 -1.22 17.79
N TYR A 198 3.19 -2.07 17.93
CA TYR A 198 3.22 -3.50 17.63
C TYR A 198 2.17 -3.80 16.56
N PRO A 199 2.56 -4.28 15.36
CA PRO A 199 1.63 -4.49 14.25
C PRO A 199 0.43 -5.38 14.61
N GLU A 200 0.64 -6.44 15.38
CA GLU A 200 -0.41 -7.34 15.85
C GLU A 200 -1.46 -6.66 16.72
N HIS A 201 -1.06 -5.62 17.47
CA HIS A 201 -2.02 -4.80 18.23
C HIS A 201 -2.83 -3.89 17.31
N TRP A 202 -2.17 -3.29 16.32
CA TRP A 202 -2.84 -2.46 15.31
C TRP A 202 -3.89 -3.26 14.55
N ILE A 203 -3.53 -4.46 14.08
CA ILE A 203 -4.42 -5.35 13.33
C ILE A 203 -5.68 -5.66 14.13
N ARG A 204 -5.54 -6.08 15.40
CA ARG A 204 -6.69 -6.41 16.26
C ARG A 204 -7.61 -5.20 16.54
N ILE A 205 -7.04 -3.99 16.66
CA ILE A 205 -7.80 -2.76 16.90
C ILE A 205 -8.52 -2.30 15.64
N LEU A 206 -7.87 -2.37 14.48
CA LEU A 206 -8.44 -1.97 13.18
C LEU A 206 -9.52 -2.95 12.71
N GLY A 207 -9.33 -4.25 12.95
CA GLY A 207 -10.32 -5.27 12.67
C GLY A 207 -10.69 -5.35 11.18
N ASP A 208 -11.99 -5.39 10.91
CA ASP A 208 -12.60 -5.49 9.57
C ASP A 208 -12.41 -4.27 8.67
N ARG A 209 -11.84 -3.17 9.21
CA ARG A 209 -11.46 -1.98 8.45
C ARG A 209 -10.25 -2.21 7.56
N ILE A 210 -9.47 -3.26 7.80
CA ILE A 210 -8.30 -3.61 6.99
C ILE A 210 -8.79 -4.18 5.65
N LYS A 211 -8.53 -3.44 4.56
CA LYS A 211 -8.85 -3.82 3.18
C LYS A 211 -7.67 -4.52 2.51
N LYS A 212 -6.45 -4.04 2.76
CA LYS A 212 -5.22 -4.55 2.18
C LYS A 212 -4.06 -4.47 3.17
N VAL A 213 -3.00 -5.24 2.92
CA VAL A 213 -1.83 -5.29 3.81
C VAL A 213 -0.54 -5.28 3.02
N HIS A 214 0.38 -4.38 3.40
CA HIS A 214 1.78 -4.44 3.01
C HIS A 214 2.60 -5.25 4.02
N PHE A 215 3.37 -6.18 3.52
CA PHE A 215 4.35 -6.98 4.26
C PHE A 215 5.72 -6.34 4.09
N LYS A 216 6.17 -5.69 5.14
CA LYS A 216 7.45 -5.00 5.25
C LYS A 216 8.05 -5.32 6.61
N ASP A 217 9.36 -5.48 6.71
CA ASP A 217 10.01 -5.74 7.97
C ASP A 217 10.86 -4.55 8.42
N TYR A 218 11.05 -4.43 9.72
CA TYR A 218 11.70 -3.26 10.31
C TYR A 218 12.54 -3.64 11.51
N ARG A 219 13.82 -3.19 11.52
CA ARG A 219 14.77 -3.35 12.63
C ARG A 219 14.79 -2.09 13.47
N ARG A 220 14.18 -2.14 14.66
CA ARG A 220 14.05 -0.99 15.55
C ARG A 220 15.38 -0.37 15.97
N SER A 221 16.41 -1.20 16.16
CA SER A 221 17.73 -0.73 16.58
C SER A 221 18.46 0.11 15.53
N ALA A 222 18.11 -0.02 14.24
CA ALA A 222 18.69 0.78 13.18
C ALA A 222 18.08 2.18 13.14
N GLY A 223 16.80 2.32 13.49
CA GLY A 223 16.09 3.60 13.47
C GLY A 223 15.88 4.14 12.05
N ALA A 224 15.07 5.20 11.91
CA ALA A 224 14.75 5.88 10.67
C ALA A 224 14.44 4.91 9.49
N ASP A 225 14.59 5.36 8.25
CA ASP A 225 14.39 4.57 7.03
C ASP A 225 15.42 3.42 6.87
N ALA A 226 16.61 3.56 7.45
CA ALA A 226 17.62 2.50 7.48
C ALA A 226 17.15 1.23 8.24
N GLY A 227 16.08 1.35 9.01
CA GLY A 227 15.46 0.22 9.70
C GLY A 227 14.64 -0.71 8.80
N PHE A 228 14.24 -0.28 7.59
CA PHE A 228 13.57 -1.19 6.65
C PHE A 228 14.56 -2.21 6.09
N VAL A 229 14.28 -3.47 6.38
CA VAL A 229 15.14 -4.61 6.05
C VAL A 229 14.35 -5.68 5.28
N ASP A 230 15.04 -6.71 4.83
CA ASP A 230 14.37 -7.84 4.19
C ASP A 230 13.46 -8.56 5.18
N LEU A 231 12.42 -9.19 4.65
CA LEU A 231 11.50 -9.99 5.48
C LEU A 231 12.29 -11.06 6.25
N LEU A 232 12.00 -11.20 7.54
CA LEU A 232 12.67 -12.06 8.52
C LEU A 232 14.01 -11.53 9.06
N GLU A 233 14.49 -10.38 8.60
CA GLU A 233 15.70 -9.75 9.14
C GLU A 233 15.41 -8.67 10.20
N GLY A 234 14.14 -8.25 10.32
CA GLY A 234 13.67 -7.25 11.29
C GLY A 234 13.16 -7.83 12.60
N ASP A 235 12.42 -6.98 13.30
CA ASP A 235 11.87 -7.26 14.63
C ASP A 235 10.35 -7.52 14.59
N VAL A 236 9.75 -7.68 13.39
CA VAL A 236 8.33 -8.02 13.26
C VAL A 236 8.08 -9.43 13.80
N ASN A 237 7.15 -9.54 14.76
CA ASN A 237 6.71 -10.84 15.27
C ASN A 237 5.72 -11.49 14.28
N TRP A 238 6.26 -12.07 13.21
CA TRP A 238 5.47 -12.66 12.13
C TRP A 238 4.42 -13.69 12.59
N PRO A 239 4.73 -14.60 13.53
CA PRO A 239 3.71 -15.51 14.06
C PRO A 239 2.49 -14.79 14.66
N GLU A 240 2.71 -13.74 15.47
CA GLU A 240 1.63 -12.96 16.07
C GLU A 240 0.89 -12.08 15.04
N VAL A 241 1.61 -11.53 14.07
CA VAL A 241 0.99 -10.77 12.97
C VAL A 241 0.04 -11.66 12.15
N ILE A 242 0.49 -12.87 11.79
CA ILE A 242 -0.36 -13.82 11.04
C ILE A 242 -1.57 -14.24 11.87
N ALA A 243 -1.38 -14.57 13.16
CA ALA A 243 -2.47 -14.90 14.07
C ALA A 243 -3.49 -13.75 14.17
N ALA A 244 -3.03 -12.49 14.32
CA ALA A 244 -3.90 -11.33 14.39
C ALA A 244 -4.69 -11.11 13.08
N LEU A 245 -4.06 -11.26 11.91
CA LEU A 245 -4.75 -11.17 10.62
C LEU A 245 -5.81 -12.26 10.46
N GLU A 246 -5.52 -13.48 10.93
CA GLU A 246 -6.49 -14.58 10.91
C GLU A 246 -7.66 -14.34 11.89
N GLU A 247 -7.39 -13.83 13.10
CA GLU A 247 -8.39 -13.47 14.10
C GLU A 247 -9.39 -12.43 13.59
N VAL A 248 -8.93 -11.40 12.88
CA VAL A 248 -9.80 -10.37 12.30
C VAL A 248 -10.44 -10.80 10.97
N GLY A 249 -10.17 -12.02 10.51
CA GLY A 249 -10.77 -12.57 9.29
C GLY A 249 -10.16 -12.09 7.99
N TYR A 250 -8.98 -11.46 8.00
CA TYR A 250 -8.32 -11.03 6.76
C TYR A 250 -7.88 -12.23 5.92
N ARG A 251 -8.28 -12.24 4.64
CA ARG A 251 -7.99 -13.34 3.69
C ARG A 251 -7.40 -12.84 2.36
N GLY A 252 -7.14 -11.53 2.27
CA GLY A 252 -6.65 -10.86 1.08
C GLY A 252 -5.20 -11.20 0.72
N TRP A 253 -4.51 -10.23 0.16
CA TRP A 253 -3.14 -10.34 -0.31
C TRP A 253 -2.13 -10.05 0.79
N ALA A 254 -1.08 -10.85 0.87
CA ALA A 254 0.16 -10.57 1.57
C ALA A 254 1.12 -9.91 0.56
N THR A 255 0.99 -8.61 0.36
CA THR A 255 1.76 -7.87 -0.63
C THR A 255 3.07 -7.40 -0.03
N ALA A 256 4.20 -7.98 -0.44
CA ALA A 256 5.51 -7.49 -0.01
C ALA A 256 5.85 -6.19 -0.73
N GLU A 257 6.27 -5.18 0.02
CA GLU A 257 6.79 -3.92 -0.49
C GLU A 257 8.25 -3.78 -0.05
N MET A 258 9.16 -3.96 -1.02
CA MET A 258 10.59 -4.09 -0.75
C MET A 258 11.37 -2.91 -1.33
N ILE A 259 11.29 -1.77 -0.65
CA ILE A 259 12.03 -0.54 -0.93
C ILE A 259 12.86 -0.11 0.29
N PRO A 260 14.03 0.53 0.08
CA PRO A 260 14.73 0.75 -1.19
C PRO A 260 15.27 -0.55 -1.79
N LEU A 261 15.53 -0.56 -3.10
CA LEU A 261 16.13 -1.71 -3.79
C LEU A 261 17.59 -1.91 -3.37
N TYR A 262 18.10 -3.13 -3.57
CA TYR A 262 19.55 -3.36 -3.48
C TYR A 262 20.28 -2.53 -4.54
N GLN A 263 21.40 -1.92 -4.16
CA GLN A 263 22.24 -1.18 -5.10
C GLN A 263 22.85 -2.10 -6.17
N HIS A 264 23.12 -3.34 -5.82
CA HIS A 264 23.65 -4.38 -6.70
C HIS A 264 22.78 -5.63 -6.61
N TYR A 265 22.51 -6.27 -7.74
CA TYR A 265 21.70 -7.50 -7.85
C TYR A 265 20.29 -7.38 -7.25
N PRO A 266 19.51 -6.34 -7.64
CA PRO A 266 18.19 -6.08 -7.06
C PRO A 266 17.22 -7.25 -7.25
N GLU A 267 17.38 -8.05 -8.31
CA GLU A 267 16.57 -9.24 -8.61
C GLU A 267 16.68 -10.33 -7.53
N VAL A 268 17.80 -10.39 -6.81
CA VAL A 268 18.00 -11.35 -5.73
C VAL A 268 17.03 -11.11 -4.58
N ARG A 269 16.71 -9.83 -4.31
CA ARG A 269 15.76 -9.46 -3.28
C ARG A 269 14.37 -10.03 -3.54
N LEU A 270 13.90 -9.97 -4.79
CA LEU A 270 12.60 -10.53 -5.18
C LEU A 270 12.50 -12.03 -4.85
N ALA A 271 13.56 -12.80 -5.18
CA ALA A 271 13.59 -14.23 -4.91
C ALA A 271 13.66 -14.56 -3.41
N ASN A 272 14.44 -13.81 -2.64
CA ASN A 272 14.53 -13.95 -1.18
C ASN A 272 13.21 -13.60 -0.49
N THR A 273 12.58 -12.51 -0.90
CA THR A 273 11.26 -12.07 -0.40
C THR A 273 10.19 -13.13 -0.65
N SER A 274 10.18 -13.73 -1.83
CA SER A 274 9.25 -14.81 -2.16
C SER A 274 9.37 -15.98 -1.19
N ARG A 275 10.61 -16.44 -0.92
CA ARG A 275 10.88 -17.54 0.03
C ARG A 275 10.51 -17.16 1.47
N ALA A 276 10.79 -15.92 1.87
CA ALA A 276 10.42 -15.42 3.19
C ALA A 276 8.90 -15.42 3.38
N LEU A 277 8.14 -14.94 2.38
CA LEU A 277 6.68 -14.99 2.41
C LEU A 277 6.15 -16.42 2.48
N ASP A 278 6.74 -17.36 1.73
CA ASP A 278 6.36 -18.79 1.83
C ASP A 278 6.50 -19.30 3.27
N LYS A 279 7.60 -18.93 3.95
CA LYS A 279 7.81 -19.32 5.35
C LYS A 279 6.84 -18.64 6.30
N ILE A 280 6.59 -17.33 6.13
CA ILE A 280 5.67 -16.58 6.97
C ILE A 280 4.25 -17.13 6.83
N LEU A 281 3.80 -17.38 5.60
CA LEU A 281 2.44 -17.83 5.30
C LEU A 281 2.22 -19.34 5.56
N ALA A 282 3.26 -20.16 5.62
CA ALA A 282 3.15 -21.57 5.92
C ALA A 282 2.79 -21.86 7.38
N ASN A 283 3.02 -20.93 8.30
CA ASN A 283 2.70 -21.05 9.74
C ASN A 283 1.21 -20.86 10.06
N ARG A 284 0.33 -21.28 9.17
CA ARG A 284 -1.12 -21.29 9.42
C ARG A 284 -1.42 -22.33 10.50
N GLY A 285 -1.71 -21.86 11.72
CA GLY A 285 -2.33 -22.72 12.76
C GLY A 285 -1.41 -23.57 13.60
N GLY A 286 -0.18 -23.13 13.87
CA GLY A 286 0.71 -23.72 14.88
C GLY A 286 0.61 -23.03 16.23
N GLY A 287 -0.59 -22.88 16.79
CA GLY A 287 -0.75 -22.50 18.19
C GLY A 287 -0.34 -23.69 19.08
N LYS A 288 0.75 -23.52 19.85
CA LYS A 288 0.94 -24.23 21.11
C LYS A 288 0.71 -23.25 22.23
#